data_3e90f5d2a2da02b8f48f842e8e9db7a8
#
_entry.id   3e90f5d2a2da02b8f48f842e8e9db7a8
#
_cell.length_a   1.000
_cell.length_b   1.000
_cell.length_c   1.000
_cell.angle_alpha   90.00
_cell.angle_beta   90.00
_cell.angle_gamma   90.00
#
_symmetry.space_group_name_H-M   'P 1'
#
loop_
_entity.id
_entity.type
_entity.pdbx_description
1 polymer ?
#
loop_
_entity_poly.entity_id
_entity_poly.type
_entity_poly.pdbx_seq_one_letter_code
_entity_poly.pdbx_strand_id
1 'polypeptide(L)'
;MTDSDAAGLEARLKIVEDKLAIYELIASHPPSADTGSADYTSSVYLEDGVFDRGPTLDGATGVENIAAFTLRPAHEQAIRDGLAHFAGLPLIDLDGDRAVVTSYLMIIHLDHKGRSRELPNHGASQGYRIHRVVVNRWELERRNRRWMIAKRTLLPVDGSEPPLELLRRGLGAIRRRNA
;
A
#
# COMPACT_ATOMS: atom_id res chain seq x y z
N MET A 1 35.63 -18.85 6.27
CA MET A 1 34.25 -18.52 6.73
C MET A 1 33.84 -19.62 7.67
N THR A 2 33.58 -19.32 8.92
CA THR A 2 33.15 -20.32 9.92
C THR A 2 31.65 -20.63 9.69
N ASP A 3 31.16 -21.77 10.21
CA ASP A 3 29.71 -22.09 10.13
C ASP A 3 28.84 -21.01 10.80
N SER A 4 29.35 -20.35 11.84
CA SER A 4 28.71 -19.23 12.50
C SER A 4 28.59 -17.99 11.59
N ASP A 5 29.65 -17.72 10.78
CA ASP A 5 29.62 -16.59 9.82
C ASP A 5 28.60 -16.84 8.71
N ALA A 6 28.51 -18.09 8.22
CA ALA A 6 27.54 -18.50 7.20
C ALA A 6 26.10 -18.37 7.70
N ALA A 7 25.80 -18.88 8.89
CA ALA A 7 24.46 -18.76 9.50
C ALA A 7 24.06 -17.28 9.72
N GLY A 8 25.00 -16.44 10.15
CA GLY A 8 24.76 -15.00 10.30
C GLY A 8 24.46 -14.30 8.96
N LEU A 9 25.15 -14.70 7.89
CA LEU A 9 24.91 -14.17 6.55
C LEU A 9 23.54 -14.60 6.00
N GLU A 10 23.17 -15.87 6.16
CA GLU A 10 21.86 -16.39 5.75
C GLU A 10 20.72 -15.67 6.46
N ALA A 11 20.82 -15.44 7.76
CA ALA A 11 19.82 -14.70 8.53
C ALA A 11 19.64 -13.25 8.01
N ARG A 12 20.76 -12.58 7.69
CA ARG A 12 20.74 -11.23 7.11
C ARG A 12 20.16 -11.22 5.71
N LEU A 13 20.51 -12.19 4.88
CA LEU A 13 19.99 -12.35 3.52
C LEU A 13 18.47 -12.54 3.56
N LYS A 14 17.99 -13.43 4.44
CA LYS A 14 16.53 -13.63 4.64
C LYS A 14 15.79 -12.33 4.97
N ILE A 15 16.35 -11.49 5.84
CA ILE A 15 15.75 -10.18 6.16
C ILE A 15 15.66 -9.28 4.91
N VAL A 16 16.68 -9.29 4.07
CA VAL A 16 16.69 -8.49 2.82
C VAL A 16 15.67 -9.03 1.84
N GLU A 17 15.61 -10.34 1.62
CA GLU A 17 14.63 -11.00 0.74
C GLU A 17 13.20 -10.72 1.21
N ASP A 18 12.94 -10.83 2.52
CA ASP A 18 11.63 -10.52 3.09
C ASP A 18 11.22 -9.07 2.85
N LYS A 19 12.14 -8.14 3.04
CA LYS A 19 11.85 -6.72 2.76
C LYS A 19 11.58 -6.47 1.29
N LEU A 20 12.34 -7.09 0.38
CA LEU A 20 12.11 -6.95 -1.07
C LEU A 20 10.74 -7.51 -1.45
N ALA A 21 10.37 -8.70 -0.97
CA ALA A 21 9.06 -9.28 -1.21
C ALA A 21 7.91 -8.40 -0.66
N ILE A 22 8.10 -7.77 0.51
CA ILE A 22 7.15 -6.81 1.06
C ILE A 22 7.09 -5.54 0.21
N TYR A 23 8.24 -5.01 -0.26
CA TYR A 23 8.26 -3.87 -1.20
C TYR A 23 7.46 -4.17 -2.46
N GLU A 24 7.65 -5.33 -3.07
CA GLU A 24 6.91 -5.77 -4.27
C GLU A 24 5.41 -5.86 -3.99
N LEU A 25 5.02 -6.43 -2.85
CA LEU A 25 3.62 -6.51 -2.43
C LEU A 25 2.98 -5.13 -2.28
N ILE A 26 3.67 -4.17 -1.65
CA ILE A 26 3.16 -2.80 -1.50
C ILE A 26 3.13 -2.06 -2.84
N ALA A 27 4.18 -2.21 -3.65
CA ALA A 27 4.29 -1.57 -4.96
C ALA A 27 3.25 -2.07 -5.98
N SER A 28 2.80 -3.32 -5.85
CA SER A 28 1.77 -3.90 -6.73
C SER A 28 0.36 -3.36 -6.48
N HIS A 29 0.13 -2.75 -5.31
CA HIS A 29 -1.22 -2.25 -4.96
C HIS A 29 -1.71 -1.12 -5.88
N PRO A 30 -0.94 -0.03 -6.16
CA PRO A 30 -1.37 0.99 -7.10
C PRO A 30 -1.83 0.42 -8.45
N PRO A 31 -1.01 -0.34 -9.19
CA PRO A 31 -1.43 -0.89 -10.47
C PRO A 31 -2.61 -1.87 -10.33
N SER A 32 -2.73 -2.66 -9.26
CA SER A 32 -3.89 -3.55 -9.10
C SER A 32 -5.20 -2.77 -8.90
N ALA A 33 -5.16 -1.67 -8.15
CA ALA A 33 -6.31 -0.80 -7.95
C ALA A 33 -6.66 -0.02 -9.24
N ASP A 34 -5.65 0.49 -9.95
CA ASP A 34 -5.83 1.31 -11.15
C ASP A 34 -6.23 0.50 -12.40
N THR A 35 -6.12 -0.81 -12.34
CA THR A 35 -6.57 -1.75 -13.39
C THR A 35 -7.82 -2.54 -13.00
N GLY A 36 -8.33 -2.39 -11.76
CA GLY A 36 -9.49 -3.15 -11.30
C GLY A 36 -9.22 -4.65 -11.17
N SER A 37 -7.97 -5.07 -10.86
CA SER A 37 -7.56 -6.48 -10.83
C SER A 37 -8.04 -7.18 -9.56
N ALA A 38 -9.27 -7.71 -9.59
CA ALA A 38 -9.87 -8.42 -8.47
C ALA A 38 -9.18 -9.74 -8.16
N ASP A 39 -8.77 -10.48 -9.19
CA ASP A 39 -8.02 -11.73 -9.09
C ASP A 39 -6.67 -11.54 -8.39
N TYR A 40 -5.93 -10.50 -8.76
CA TYR A 40 -4.70 -10.15 -8.07
C TYR A 40 -4.99 -9.77 -6.60
N THR A 41 -5.99 -8.94 -6.34
CA THR A 41 -6.39 -8.54 -4.97
C THR A 41 -6.71 -9.77 -4.13
N SER A 42 -7.46 -10.74 -4.67
CA SER A 42 -7.76 -12.02 -3.98
C SER A 42 -6.49 -12.82 -3.67
N SER A 43 -5.47 -12.75 -4.52
CA SER A 43 -4.24 -13.54 -4.36
C SER A 43 -3.29 -13.04 -3.27
N VAL A 44 -3.48 -11.82 -2.77
CA VAL A 44 -2.56 -11.15 -1.83
C VAL A 44 -3.14 -10.88 -0.45
N TYR A 45 -4.45 -11.00 -0.25
CA TYR A 45 -5.09 -10.91 1.06
C TYR A 45 -5.27 -12.29 1.69
N LEU A 46 -5.24 -12.35 3.02
CA LEU A 46 -5.69 -13.54 3.76
C LEU A 46 -7.21 -13.72 3.56
N GLU A 47 -7.69 -14.96 3.72
CA GLU A 47 -9.11 -15.30 3.56
C GLU A 47 -10.02 -14.43 4.45
N ASP A 48 -9.59 -14.18 5.68
CA ASP A 48 -10.25 -13.34 6.69
C ASP A 48 -9.72 -11.89 6.71
N GLY A 49 -9.00 -11.49 5.67
CA GLY A 49 -8.36 -10.17 5.55
C GLY A 49 -9.32 -9.00 5.78
N VAL A 50 -8.78 -7.88 6.24
CA VAL A 50 -9.56 -6.67 6.54
C VAL A 50 -9.06 -5.48 5.73
N PHE A 51 -9.96 -4.82 5.04
CA PHE A 51 -9.72 -3.54 4.39
C PHE A 51 -10.51 -2.44 5.12
N ASP A 52 -9.82 -1.71 5.98
CA ASP A 52 -10.36 -0.63 6.81
C ASP A 52 -10.05 0.71 6.12
N ARG A 53 -11.07 1.48 5.79
CA ARG A 53 -10.96 2.77 5.08
C ARG A 53 -11.21 3.97 5.99
N GLY A 54 -11.11 3.75 7.30
CA GLY A 54 -11.41 4.77 8.32
C GLY A 54 -12.90 4.98 8.56
N PRO A 55 -13.26 5.93 9.42
CA PRO A 55 -14.63 6.06 9.94
C PRO A 55 -15.65 6.61 8.93
N THR A 56 -15.20 7.16 7.81
CA THR A 56 -16.05 7.86 6.84
C THR A 56 -16.33 7.09 5.56
N LEU A 57 -15.68 5.95 5.37
CA LEU A 57 -15.82 5.13 4.17
C LEU A 57 -16.07 3.66 4.52
N ASP A 58 -16.89 2.99 3.72
CA ASP A 58 -17.11 1.57 3.88
C ASP A 58 -15.80 0.79 3.73
N GLY A 59 -15.55 -0.11 4.65
CA GLY A 59 -14.51 -1.11 4.56
C GLY A 59 -15.03 -2.45 4.03
N ALA A 60 -14.18 -3.48 4.09
CA ALA A 60 -14.57 -4.84 3.79
C ALA A 60 -13.80 -5.83 4.68
N THR A 61 -14.44 -6.95 4.99
CA THR A 61 -13.82 -8.10 5.65
C THR A 61 -14.04 -9.34 4.77
N GLY A 62 -13.01 -10.17 4.69
CA GLY A 62 -12.94 -11.33 3.81
C GLY A 62 -12.46 -10.99 2.40
N VAL A 63 -11.59 -11.85 1.88
CA VAL A 63 -10.88 -11.65 0.61
C VAL A 63 -11.81 -11.41 -0.58
N GLU A 64 -12.93 -12.11 -0.65
CA GLU A 64 -13.92 -11.95 -1.73
C GLU A 64 -14.57 -10.56 -1.70
N ASN A 65 -14.96 -10.10 -0.50
CA ASN A 65 -15.54 -8.77 -0.34
C ASN A 65 -14.53 -7.66 -0.66
N ILE A 66 -13.25 -7.86 -0.29
CA ILE A 66 -12.18 -6.90 -0.61
C ILE A 66 -11.95 -6.84 -2.12
N ALA A 67 -11.85 -7.98 -2.78
CA ALA A 67 -11.70 -8.05 -4.23
C ALA A 67 -12.88 -7.40 -4.98
N ALA A 68 -14.10 -7.59 -4.47
CA ALA A 68 -15.29 -6.98 -5.05
C ALA A 68 -15.26 -5.42 -5.05
N PHE A 69 -14.43 -4.78 -4.19
CA PHE A 69 -14.26 -3.32 -4.25
C PHE A 69 -13.66 -2.85 -5.57
N THR A 70 -12.77 -3.61 -6.16
CA THR A 70 -12.11 -3.25 -7.43
C THR A 70 -13.06 -3.34 -8.63
N LEU A 71 -14.14 -4.11 -8.50
CA LEU A 71 -15.19 -4.31 -9.52
C LEU A 71 -16.42 -3.41 -9.33
N ARG A 72 -16.43 -2.52 -8.34
CA ARG A 72 -17.57 -1.62 -8.12
C ARG A 72 -17.69 -0.65 -9.31
N PRO A 73 -18.91 -0.42 -9.85
CA PRO A 73 -19.10 0.49 -10.98
C PRO A 73 -18.53 1.89 -10.76
N ALA A 74 -18.59 2.39 -9.51
CA ALA A 74 -18.01 3.68 -9.14
C ALA A 74 -16.48 3.68 -9.22
N HIS A 75 -15.82 2.56 -8.90
CA HIS A 75 -14.37 2.41 -9.03
C HIS A 75 -13.94 2.30 -10.49
N GLU A 76 -14.64 1.49 -11.28
CA GLU A 76 -14.42 1.39 -12.71
C GLU A 76 -14.59 2.74 -13.42
N GLN A 77 -15.62 3.52 -13.02
CA GLN A 77 -15.81 4.86 -13.56
C GLN A 77 -14.66 5.78 -13.18
N ALA A 78 -14.19 5.74 -11.94
CA ALA A 78 -13.04 6.54 -11.49
C ALA A 78 -11.76 6.19 -12.29
N ILE A 79 -11.52 4.91 -12.59
CA ILE A 79 -10.41 4.48 -13.46
C ILE A 79 -10.56 5.09 -14.87
N ARG A 80 -11.75 4.98 -15.48
CA ARG A 80 -12.03 5.60 -16.80
C ARG A 80 -11.83 7.11 -16.81
N ASP A 81 -12.07 7.75 -15.67
CA ASP A 81 -11.91 9.20 -15.50
C ASP A 81 -10.47 9.60 -15.14
N GLY A 82 -9.51 8.67 -15.22
CA GLY A 82 -8.09 8.95 -15.02
C GLY A 82 -7.64 8.97 -13.57
N LEU A 83 -8.25 8.13 -12.72
CA LEU A 83 -7.77 7.86 -11.37
C LEU A 83 -6.40 7.18 -11.41
N ALA A 84 -5.49 7.58 -10.51
CA ALA A 84 -4.25 6.86 -10.26
C ALA A 84 -3.85 6.93 -8.78
N HIS A 85 -3.23 5.86 -8.30
CA HIS A 85 -2.72 5.74 -6.95
C HIS A 85 -1.19 5.82 -6.95
N PHE A 86 -0.63 6.55 -5.99
CA PHE A 86 0.82 6.63 -5.77
C PHE A 86 1.15 6.25 -4.33
N ALA A 87 1.80 5.10 -4.15
CA ALA A 87 2.30 4.69 -2.85
C ALA A 87 3.65 5.37 -2.58
N GLY A 88 3.77 5.99 -1.41
CA GLY A 88 5.06 6.46 -0.92
C GLY A 88 5.96 5.30 -0.49
N LEU A 89 7.26 5.57 -0.34
CA LEU A 89 8.21 4.57 0.15
C LEU A 89 7.78 4.04 1.52
N PRO A 90 7.75 2.70 1.70
CA PRO A 90 7.26 2.09 2.91
C PRO A 90 8.32 2.04 4.01
N LEU A 91 7.89 2.31 5.25
CA LEU A 91 8.63 1.98 6.46
C LEU A 91 8.20 0.56 6.87
N ILE A 92 9.12 -0.40 6.82
CA ILE A 92 8.84 -1.81 7.12
C ILE A 92 9.37 -2.15 8.50
N ASP A 93 8.49 -2.56 9.41
CA ASP A 93 8.81 -3.17 10.69
C ASP A 93 8.59 -4.67 10.59
N LEU A 94 9.70 -5.42 10.47
CA LEU A 94 9.71 -6.86 10.26
C LEU A 94 10.01 -7.56 11.58
N ASP A 95 9.16 -8.52 11.95
CA ASP A 95 9.30 -9.37 13.12
C ASP A 95 8.92 -10.82 12.77
N GLY A 96 9.92 -11.63 12.46
CA GLY A 96 9.73 -13.03 12.07
C GLY A 96 8.81 -13.19 10.86
N ASP A 97 7.66 -13.82 11.07
CA ASP A 97 6.63 -14.07 10.05
C ASP A 97 5.50 -13.02 10.05
N ARG A 98 5.72 -11.89 10.72
CA ARG A 98 4.83 -10.73 10.73
C ARG A 98 5.58 -9.48 10.32
N ALA A 99 4.86 -8.58 9.68
CA ALA A 99 5.39 -7.25 9.39
C ALA A 99 4.30 -6.19 9.49
N VAL A 100 4.69 -5.01 9.94
CA VAL A 100 3.87 -3.82 9.88
C VAL A 100 4.53 -2.83 8.93
N VAL A 101 3.77 -2.36 7.95
CA VAL A 101 4.24 -1.40 6.97
C VAL A 101 3.46 -0.12 7.11
N THR A 102 4.16 1.01 7.08
CA THR A 102 3.54 2.34 7.09
C THR A 102 4.05 3.12 5.88
N SER A 103 3.13 3.67 5.10
CA SER A 103 3.44 4.50 3.94
C SER A 103 2.40 5.60 3.78
N TYR A 104 2.67 6.55 2.90
CA TYR A 104 1.63 7.42 2.35
C TYR A 104 1.00 6.76 1.12
N LEU A 105 -0.26 7.07 0.88
CA LEU A 105 -0.91 6.84 -0.40
C LEU A 105 -1.54 8.15 -0.86
N MET A 106 -1.18 8.56 -2.06
CA MET A 106 -1.79 9.70 -2.74
C MET A 106 -2.70 9.18 -3.85
N ILE A 107 -3.91 9.72 -3.90
CA ILE A 107 -4.87 9.45 -4.97
C ILE A 107 -4.98 10.73 -5.79
N ILE A 108 -4.71 10.61 -7.08
CA ILE A 108 -4.83 11.69 -8.05
C ILE A 108 -5.88 11.34 -9.10
N HIS A 109 -6.40 12.33 -9.77
CA HIS A 109 -7.27 12.14 -10.94
C HIS A 109 -7.01 13.22 -11.99
N LEU A 110 -7.32 12.89 -13.25
CA LEU A 110 -7.24 13.83 -14.36
C LEU A 110 -8.15 15.04 -14.10
N ASP A 111 -7.66 16.25 -14.33
CA ASP A 111 -8.47 17.47 -14.21
C ASP A 111 -9.26 17.75 -15.48
N HIS A 112 -10.42 17.10 -15.62
CA HIS A 112 -11.30 17.29 -16.80
C HIS A 112 -11.80 18.73 -17.01
N LYS A 113 -11.62 19.62 -15.99
CA LYS A 113 -11.95 21.05 -16.08
C LYS A 113 -10.70 21.90 -16.26
N GLY A 114 -9.52 21.28 -16.23
CA GLY A 114 -8.25 21.95 -16.44
C GLY A 114 -8.10 22.47 -17.86
N ARG A 115 -7.43 23.61 -18.01
CA ARG A 115 -7.06 24.11 -19.34
C ARG A 115 -5.90 23.27 -19.90
N SER A 116 -6.06 22.72 -21.10
CA SER A 116 -4.98 22.01 -21.78
C SER A 116 -3.76 22.92 -21.97
N ARG A 117 -2.61 22.39 -21.59
CA ARG A 117 -1.30 23.03 -21.77
C ARG A 117 -0.36 22.05 -22.45
N GLU A 118 0.38 22.55 -23.40
CA GLU A 118 1.44 21.79 -24.06
C GLU A 118 2.78 22.06 -23.37
N LEU A 119 3.55 21.00 -23.13
CA LEU A 119 4.93 21.07 -22.65
C LEU A 119 5.84 20.45 -23.72
N PRO A 120 6.95 21.13 -24.10
CA PRO A 120 7.91 20.60 -25.05
C PRO A 120 8.37 19.18 -24.65
N ASN A 121 8.38 18.25 -25.58
CA ASN A 121 8.69 16.83 -25.40
C ASN A 121 7.74 16.02 -24.49
N HIS A 122 6.71 16.63 -23.91
CA HIS A 122 5.80 15.96 -22.97
C HIS A 122 4.33 15.97 -23.42
N GLY A 123 4.03 16.60 -24.58
CA GLY A 123 2.69 16.66 -25.14
C GLY A 123 1.75 17.59 -24.37
N ALA A 124 0.46 17.50 -24.69
CA ALA A 124 -0.60 18.30 -24.10
C ALA A 124 -1.27 17.56 -22.94
N SER A 125 -1.56 18.27 -21.86
CA SER A 125 -2.27 17.73 -20.70
C SER A 125 -3.17 18.80 -20.08
N GLN A 126 -4.33 18.37 -19.58
CA GLN A 126 -5.19 19.19 -18.72
C GLN A 126 -4.67 19.25 -17.28
N GLY A 127 -3.68 18.43 -16.94
CA GLY A 127 -3.12 18.29 -15.60
C GLY A 127 -3.88 17.31 -14.72
N TYR A 128 -3.42 17.19 -13.49
CA TYR A 128 -3.99 16.29 -12.49
C TYR A 128 -4.26 17.06 -11.20
N ARG A 129 -5.22 16.56 -10.43
CA ARG A 129 -5.52 17.04 -9.08
C ARG A 129 -5.26 15.96 -8.06
N ILE A 130 -4.70 16.33 -6.93
CA ILE A 130 -4.66 15.46 -5.76
C ILE A 130 -6.10 15.42 -5.20
N HIS A 131 -6.68 14.23 -5.18
CA HIS A 131 -8.00 14.00 -4.61
C HIS A 131 -7.91 13.73 -3.11
N ARG A 132 -6.94 12.88 -2.69
CA ARG A 132 -6.82 12.45 -1.30
C ARG A 132 -5.38 12.04 -0.99
N VAL A 133 -4.95 12.35 0.23
CA VAL A 133 -3.72 11.80 0.81
C VAL A 133 -4.09 11.06 2.08
N VAL A 134 -3.62 9.83 2.23
CA VAL A 134 -3.89 9.00 3.41
C VAL A 134 -2.59 8.41 3.96
N VAL A 135 -2.57 8.16 5.26
CA VAL A 135 -1.63 7.20 5.87
C VAL A 135 -2.16 5.81 5.57
N ASN A 136 -1.30 4.98 5.04
CA ASN A 136 -1.60 3.62 4.62
C ASN A 136 -0.79 2.66 5.52
N ARG A 137 -1.48 1.92 6.37
CA ARG A 137 -0.88 0.94 7.27
C ARG A 137 -1.30 -0.45 6.81
N TRP A 138 -0.31 -1.34 6.76
CA TRP A 138 -0.47 -2.73 6.38
C TRP A 138 0.00 -3.61 7.52
N GLU A 139 -0.77 -4.62 7.85
CA GLU A 139 -0.40 -5.70 8.75
C GLU A 139 -0.29 -6.95 7.88
N LEU A 140 0.92 -7.49 7.83
CA LEU A 140 1.27 -8.59 6.93
C LEU A 140 1.62 -9.83 7.75
N GLU A 141 1.26 -10.99 7.23
CA GLU A 141 1.66 -12.29 7.75
C GLU A 141 2.26 -13.14 6.64
N ARG A 142 3.28 -13.93 6.99
CA ARG A 142 3.82 -14.93 6.08
C ARG A 142 2.97 -16.20 6.14
N ARG A 143 2.43 -16.62 5.01
CA ARG A 143 1.70 -17.88 4.84
C ARG A 143 2.26 -18.64 3.65
N ASN A 144 2.59 -19.90 3.83
CA ASN A 144 3.13 -20.75 2.76
C ASN A 144 4.31 -20.09 2.02
N ARG A 145 5.25 -19.48 2.76
CA ARG A 145 6.44 -18.77 2.27
C ARG A 145 6.14 -17.48 1.49
N ARG A 146 4.90 -16.99 1.49
CA ARG A 146 4.49 -15.74 0.83
C ARG A 146 4.00 -14.73 1.87
N TRP A 147 4.29 -13.46 1.64
CA TRP A 147 3.71 -12.38 2.42
C TRP A 147 2.29 -12.10 1.96
N MET A 148 1.35 -12.06 2.90
CA MET A 148 -0.08 -11.84 2.66
C MET A 148 -0.57 -10.68 3.53
N ILE A 149 -1.60 -9.98 3.07
CA ILE A 149 -2.20 -8.86 3.78
C ILE A 149 -3.27 -9.39 4.74
N ALA A 150 -3.02 -9.29 6.04
CA ALA A 150 -4.02 -9.58 7.08
C ALA A 150 -4.96 -8.38 7.28
N LYS A 151 -4.39 -7.17 7.35
CA LYS A 151 -5.18 -5.95 7.47
C LYS A 151 -4.52 -4.80 6.75
N ARG A 152 -5.34 -3.97 6.13
CA ARG A 152 -4.93 -2.69 5.58
C ARG A 152 -5.83 -1.59 6.12
N THR A 153 -5.24 -0.53 6.66
CA THR A 153 -5.96 0.64 7.20
C THR A 153 -5.56 1.90 6.46
N LEU A 154 -6.55 2.69 6.05
CA LEU A 154 -6.38 3.99 5.41
C LEU A 154 -6.97 5.09 6.30
N LEU A 155 -6.16 6.03 6.73
CA LEU A 155 -6.62 7.21 7.47
C LEU A 155 -6.26 8.49 6.71
N PRO A 156 -7.21 9.43 6.56
CA PRO A 156 -6.94 10.68 5.86
C PRO A 156 -5.89 11.52 6.59
N VAL A 157 -5.00 12.16 5.85
CA VAL A 157 -4.05 13.15 6.38
C VAL A 157 -4.79 14.48 6.50
N ASP A 158 -5.53 14.64 7.58
CA ASP A 158 -6.42 15.80 7.85
C ASP A 158 -5.99 16.62 9.06
N GLY A 159 -4.81 16.34 9.64
CA GLY A 159 -4.30 16.99 10.83
C GLY A 159 -4.83 16.39 12.15
N SER A 160 -5.73 15.41 12.10
CA SER A 160 -6.22 14.72 13.30
C SER A 160 -5.16 13.78 13.90
N GLU A 161 -5.35 13.37 15.15
CA GLU A 161 -4.39 12.56 15.88
C GLU A 161 -4.22 11.12 15.34
N PRO A 162 -5.27 10.39 14.91
CA PRO A 162 -5.12 8.99 14.50
C PRO A 162 -4.11 8.76 13.35
N PRO A 163 -4.12 9.49 12.23
CA PRO A 163 -3.10 9.33 11.19
C PRO A 163 -1.70 9.72 11.66
N LEU A 164 -1.56 10.76 12.50
CA LEU A 164 -0.27 11.18 13.06
C LEU A 164 0.32 10.09 13.95
N GLU A 165 -0.51 9.44 14.77
CA GLU A 165 -0.07 8.35 15.62
C GLU A 165 0.42 7.13 14.82
N LEU A 166 -0.23 6.78 13.71
CA LEU A 166 0.25 5.70 12.82
C LEU A 166 1.64 6.02 12.25
N LEU A 167 1.88 7.27 11.86
CA LEU A 167 3.17 7.71 11.36
C LEU A 167 4.26 7.65 12.44
N ARG A 168 3.96 8.12 13.67
CA ARG A 168 4.88 8.04 14.82
C ARG A 168 5.27 6.60 15.14
N ARG A 169 4.32 5.67 15.12
CA ARG A 169 4.58 4.24 15.33
C ARG A 169 5.51 3.67 14.26
N GLY A 170 5.28 4.02 12.99
CA GLY A 170 6.17 3.62 11.89
C GLY A 170 7.61 4.12 12.09
N LEU A 171 7.79 5.40 12.47
CA LEU A 171 9.10 5.97 12.79
C LEU A 171 9.73 5.34 14.02
N GLY A 172 8.96 5.06 15.08
CA GLY A 172 9.43 4.43 16.31
C GLY A 172 10.00 3.04 16.05
N ALA A 173 9.39 2.26 15.16
CA ALA A 173 9.86 0.95 14.76
C ALA A 173 11.26 1.00 14.09
N ILE A 174 11.47 1.99 13.21
CA ILE A 174 12.79 2.19 12.57
C ILE A 174 13.86 2.60 13.58
N ARG A 175 13.52 3.46 14.54
CA ARG A 175 14.47 3.89 15.59
C ARG A 175 14.94 2.72 16.45
N ARG A 176 14.04 1.82 16.86
CA ARG A 176 14.40 0.63 17.67
C ARG A 176 15.38 -0.32 16.98
N ARG A 177 15.35 -0.38 15.66
CA ARG A 177 16.29 -1.23 14.88
C ARG A 177 17.67 -0.61 14.72
N ASN A 178 17.77 0.71 14.83
CA ASN A 178 19.03 1.45 14.64
C ASN A 178 19.70 1.80 15.98
N ALA A 179 19.10 1.45 17.10
CA ALA A 179 19.64 1.59 18.46
C ALA A 179 20.29 0.29 18.92
#